data_083e4361c75eb607f6d0c35e0e3602f2
#
_entry.id   083e4361c75eb607f6d0c35e0e3602f2
#
_cell.length_a   1.000
_cell.length_b   1.000
_cell.length_c   1.000
_cell.angle_alpha   90.00
_cell.angle_beta   90.00
_cell.angle_gamma   90.00
#
_symmetry.space_group_name_H-M   'P 1'
#
loop_
_entity.id
_entity.type
_entity.pdbx_description
1 polymer ?
#
loop_
_entity_poly.entity_id
_entity_poly.type
_entity_poly.pdbx_seq_one_letter_code
_entity_poly.pdbx_strand_id
1 'polypeptide(L)'
;MHFIEYNRQAAVDYALKWAHSRNPNYYDFDGAGGDCTNFASQCVYAGCKVMNYEKDIGWYYNSVNDRAAAWSGVEYLRKFLLNNNSVGPFASSVSLSHLQLGDLIQLNNGFEYYHTLVVTGFSSGTPLVCAHTDDSYMRSLDTYYYNFASALHIIGAGNY
;
A
#
# COMPACT_ATOMS: atom_id res chain seq x y z
N MET A 1 15.23 -10.29 -15.88
CA MET A 1 14.52 -9.79 -14.69
C MET A 1 14.28 -10.97 -13.74
N HIS A 2 14.52 -10.78 -12.47
CA HIS A 2 14.33 -11.81 -11.44
C HIS A 2 13.07 -11.54 -10.64
N PHE A 3 12.40 -12.62 -10.21
CA PHE A 3 11.29 -12.52 -9.27
C PHE A 3 11.85 -12.39 -7.86
N ILE A 4 11.27 -11.44 -7.08
CA ILE A 4 11.56 -11.25 -5.66
C ILE A 4 10.33 -11.69 -4.87
N GLU A 5 10.53 -12.56 -3.90
CA GLU A 5 9.49 -12.92 -2.96
C GLU A 5 9.19 -11.72 -2.03
N TYR A 6 7.91 -11.41 -1.84
CA TYR A 6 7.48 -10.33 -0.97
C TYR A 6 7.64 -10.73 0.50
N ASN A 7 8.45 -9.99 1.25
CA ASN A 7 8.63 -10.22 2.68
C ASN A 7 7.48 -9.59 3.45
N ARG A 8 6.44 -10.37 3.70
CA ARG A 8 5.21 -9.93 4.36
C ARG A 8 5.45 -9.46 5.78
N GLN A 9 6.32 -10.16 6.52
CA GLN A 9 6.64 -9.77 7.90
C GLN A 9 7.32 -8.41 7.95
N ALA A 10 8.23 -8.12 7.03
CA ALA A 10 8.89 -6.81 6.96
C ALA A 10 7.89 -5.69 6.66
N ALA A 11 6.93 -5.92 5.78
CA ALA A 11 5.87 -4.96 5.48
C ALA A 11 4.99 -4.69 6.70
N VAL A 12 4.58 -5.75 7.40
CA VAL A 12 3.77 -5.65 8.63
C VAL A 12 4.54 -4.94 9.74
N ASP A 13 5.80 -5.30 9.96
CA ASP A 13 6.64 -4.68 10.99
C ASP A 13 6.78 -3.17 10.75
N TYR A 14 6.97 -2.78 9.48
CA TYR A 14 7.03 -1.37 9.12
C TYR A 14 5.72 -0.67 9.43
N ALA A 15 4.59 -1.26 9.04
CA ALA A 15 3.27 -0.68 9.27
C ALA A 15 2.98 -0.50 10.76
N LEU A 16 3.28 -1.49 11.59
CA LEU A 16 3.07 -1.41 13.04
C LEU A 16 3.96 -0.34 13.67
N LYS A 17 5.20 -0.21 13.20
CA LYS A 17 6.15 0.80 13.72
C LYS A 17 5.69 2.23 13.44
N TRP A 18 5.13 2.49 12.26
CA TRP A 18 4.87 3.85 11.78
C TRP A 18 3.38 4.22 11.69
N ALA A 19 2.47 3.37 12.18
CA ALA A 19 1.03 3.62 12.10
C ALA A 19 0.60 4.96 12.75
N HIS A 20 1.22 5.34 13.86
CA HIS A 20 0.92 6.57 14.60
C HIS A 20 2.01 7.64 14.51
N SER A 21 2.99 7.44 13.64
CA SER A 21 4.10 8.37 13.49
C SER A 21 4.57 8.42 12.04
N ARG A 22 5.56 9.25 11.77
CA ARG A 22 6.07 9.46 10.41
C ARG A 22 7.55 9.16 10.35
N ASN A 23 7.95 8.32 9.37
CA ASN A 23 9.36 8.10 9.06
C ASN A 23 9.93 9.39 8.46
N PRO A 24 10.95 10.00 9.07
CA PRO A 24 11.47 11.29 8.62
C PRO A 24 12.15 11.25 7.24
N ASN A 25 12.40 10.05 6.69
CA ASN A 25 12.94 9.92 5.33
C ASN A 25 11.90 10.19 4.24
N TYR A 26 10.63 10.33 4.61
CA TYR A 26 9.54 10.56 3.67
C TYR A 26 8.77 11.81 4.06
N TYR A 27 8.28 12.54 3.05
CA TYR A 27 7.42 13.68 3.28
C TYR A 27 6.09 13.23 3.89
N ASP A 28 5.57 13.99 4.84
CA ASP A 28 4.26 13.75 5.45
C ASP A 28 3.20 14.51 4.64
N PHE A 29 2.33 13.78 3.97
CA PHE A 29 1.28 14.35 3.12
C PHE A 29 -0.02 14.66 3.87
N ASP A 30 -0.07 14.51 5.18
CA ASP A 30 -1.23 14.96 5.96
C ASP A 30 -1.41 16.46 5.78
N GLY A 31 -2.63 16.88 5.42
CA GLY A 31 -2.90 18.26 5.07
C GLY A 31 -2.53 18.67 3.64
N ALA A 32 -1.95 17.73 2.87
CA ALA A 32 -1.54 17.94 1.48
C ALA A 32 -2.04 16.79 0.59
N GLY A 33 -3.33 16.43 0.73
CA GLY A 33 -3.97 15.38 -0.04
C GLY A 33 -4.11 14.04 0.69
N GLY A 34 -3.47 13.88 1.85
CA GLY A 34 -3.51 12.66 2.65
C GLY A 34 -2.29 11.78 2.48
N ASP A 35 -1.95 11.04 3.53
CA ASP A 35 -0.72 10.26 3.64
C ASP A 35 -0.94 8.73 3.50
N CYS A 36 -2.16 8.28 3.25
CA CYS A 36 -2.48 6.85 3.28
C CYS A 36 -1.73 6.02 2.25
N THR A 37 -1.60 6.53 1.03
CA THR A 37 -0.93 5.80 -0.04
C THR A 37 0.59 5.91 0.04
N ASN A 38 1.12 7.07 0.45
CA ASN A 38 2.53 7.23 0.77
C ASN A 38 2.96 6.21 1.85
N PHE A 39 2.17 6.07 2.89
CA PHE A 39 2.42 5.09 3.96
C PHE A 39 2.36 3.65 3.43
N ALA A 40 1.31 3.30 2.68
CA ALA A 40 1.17 1.96 2.10
C ALA A 40 2.34 1.62 1.17
N SER A 41 2.79 2.57 0.34
CA SER A 41 3.96 2.39 -0.52
C SER A 41 5.23 2.12 0.30
N GLN A 42 5.42 2.83 1.40
CA GLN A 42 6.55 2.57 2.30
C GLN A 42 6.52 1.15 2.87
N CYS A 43 5.34 0.67 3.26
CA CYS A 43 5.16 -0.70 3.78
C CYS A 43 5.50 -1.74 2.71
N VAL A 44 5.00 -1.56 1.50
CA VAL A 44 5.29 -2.47 0.38
C VAL A 44 6.77 -2.43 0.04
N TYR A 45 7.39 -1.27 0.03
CA TYR A 45 8.83 -1.14 -0.19
C TYR A 45 9.64 -1.87 0.89
N ALA A 46 9.21 -1.80 2.14
CA ALA A 46 9.86 -2.56 3.21
C ALA A 46 9.87 -4.07 2.92
N GLY A 47 8.84 -4.56 2.23
CA GLY A 47 8.71 -5.97 1.89
C GLY A 47 9.42 -6.39 0.59
N CYS A 48 9.60 -5.50 -0.36
CA CYS A 48 10.19 -5.88 -1.66
C CYS A 48 11.56 -5.25 -1.94
N LYS A 49 11.89 -4.12 -1.34
CA LYS A 49 13.19 -3.43 -1.45
C LYS A 49 13.60 -3.02 -2.87
N VAL A 50 12.64 -2.86 -3.76
CA VAL A 50 12.90 -2.43 -5.13
C VAL A 50 11.85 -1.43 -5.56
N MET A 51 12.29 -0.36 -6.22
CA MET A 51 11.45 0.67 -6.82
C MET A 51 11.52 0.57 -8.34
N ASN A 52 10.46 0.99 -9.01
CA ASN A 52 10.44 1.14 -10.45
C ASN A 52 10.63 2.63 -10.78
N TYR A 53 11.79 2.99 -11.31
CA TYR A 53 12.16 4.38 -11.59
C TYR A 53 11.69 4.87 -12.96
N GLU A 54 10.83 4.14 -13.63
CA GLU A 54 10.28 4.58 -14.90
C GLU A 54 9.48 5.87 -14.70
N LYS A 55 9.81 6.87 -15.47
CA LYS A 55 9.21 8.20 -15.35
C LYS A 55 7.71 8.12 -15.69
N ASP A 56 6.88 8.80 -14.93
CA ASP A 56 5.43 8.94 -15.05
C ASP A 56 4.63 7.68 -14.71
N ILE A 57 5.10 6.50 -15.08
CA ILE A 57 4.36 5.24 -14.88
C ILE A 57 5.01 4.30 -13.86
N GLY A 58 6.13 4.69 -13.29
CA GLY A 58 6.83 3.89 -12.29
C GLY A 58 6.23 3.98 -10.89
N TRP A 59 7.01 3.50 -9.95
CA TRP A 59 6.65 3.54 -8.53
C TRP A 59 7.94 3.72 -7.73
N TYR A 60 8.19 4.95 -7.29
CA TYR A 60 9.42 5.32 -6.59
C TYR A 60 9.24 6.59 -5.76
N TYR A 61 10.14 6.77 -4.82
CA TYR A 61 10.25 7.98 -4.02
C TYR A 61 11.72 8.32 -3.79
N ASN A 62 12.18 9.46 -4.28
CA ASN A 62 13.47 10.04 -3.97
C ASN A 62 13.32 11.25 -3.04
N SER A 63 12.30 12.07 -3.27
CA SER A 63 11.94 13.23 -2.46
C SER A 63 10.49 13.63 -2.73
N VAL A 64 9.97 14.60 -1.98
CA VAL A 64 8.62 15.11 -2.20
C VAL A 64 8.41 15.61 -3.64
N ASN A 65 9.43 16.20 -4.25
CA ASN A 65 9.35 16.73 -5.61
C ASN A 65 9.89 15.77 -6.68
N ASP A 66 10.32 14.60 -6.28
CA ASP A 66 10.87 13.58 -7.19
C ASP A 66 10.35 12.20 -6.77
N ARG A 67 9.11 11.96 -7.10
CA ARG A 67 8.41 10.71 -6.84
C ARG A 67 7.43 10.40 -7.96
N ALA A 68 7.09 9.13 -8.12
CA ALA A 68 6.03 8.72 -9.03
C ALA A 68 4.65 9.03 -8.43
N ALA A 69 3.67 9.33 -9.27
CA ALA A 69 2.28 9.52 -8.85
C ALA A 69 1.73 8.27 -8.12
N ALA A 70 2.17 7.08 -8.54
CA ALA A 70 1.75 5.82 -7.92
C ALA A 70 2.23 5.66 -6.47
N TRP A 71 3.30 6.36 -6.08
CA TRP A 71 3.79 6.27 -4.71
C TRP A 71 2.81 6.88 -3.69
N SER A 72 2.15 7.96 -4.05
CA SER A 72 1.32 8.75 -3.11
C SER A 72 -0.14 8.92 -3.53
N GLY A 73 -0.55 8.42 -4.68
CA GLY A 73 -1.92 8.53 -5.17
C GLY A 73 -2.67 7.20 -5.20
N VAL A 74 -3.87 7.16 -4.63
CA VAL A 74 -4.65 5.92 -4.44
C VAL A 74 -4.90 5.20 -5.77
N GLU A 75 -5.49 5.89 -6.74
CA GLU A 75 -5.82 5.30 -8.05
C GLU A 75 -4.56 4.98 -8.85
N TYR A 76 -3.53 5.80 -8.75
CA TYR A 76 -2.26 5.57 -9.45
C TYR A 76 -1.54 4.34 -8.91
N LEU A 77 -1.54 4.13 -7.58
CA LEU A 77 -0.97 2.92 -6.98
C LEU A 77 -1.71 1.67 -7.44
N ARG A 78 -3.04 1.72 -7.43
CA ARG A 78 -3.89 0.63 -7.90
C ARG A 78 -3.54 0.25 -9.34
N LYS A 79 -3.50 1.24 -10.21
CA LYS A 79 -3.16 1.02 -11.63
C LYS A 79 -1.77 0.43 -11.80
N PHE A 80 -0.79 0.96 -11.06
CA PHE A 80 0.58 0.43 -11.12
C PHE A 80 0.63 -1.03 -10.70
N LEU A 81 0.11 -1.36 -9.52
CA LEU A 81 0.21 -2.71 -8.98
C LEU A 81 -0.49 -3.75 -9.84
N LEU A 82 -1.65 -3.43 -10.39
CA LEU A 82 -2.44 -4.38 -11.18
C LEU A 82 -1.91 -4.58 -12.60
N ASN A 83 -1.07 -3.68 -13.10
CA ASN A 83 -0.58 -3.71 -14.48
C ASN A 83 0.93 -3.91 -14.59
N ASN A 84 1.67 -3.87 -13.48
CA ASN A 84 3.13 -3.98 -13.53
C ASN A 84 3.56 -5.40 -13.91
N ASN A 85 4.30 -5.50 -14.99
CA ASN A 85 4.94 -6.73 -15.45
C ASN A 85 6.46 -6.59 -15.56
N SER A 86 7.01 -5.59 -14.89
CA SER A 86 8.42 -5.21 -14.94
C SER A 86 8.98 -5.10 -13.53
N VAL A 87 9.92 -4.20 -13.31
CA VAL A 87 10.57 -3.96 -12.02
C VAL A 87 9.58 -3.39 -11.01
N GLY A 88 9.73 -3.78 -9.75
CA GLY A 88 8.88 -3.34 -8.66
C GLY A 88 7.74 -4.30 -8.34
N PRO A 89 6.91 -3.95 -7.35
CA PRO A 89 5.86 -4.83 -6.89
C PRO A 89 4.72 -4.96 -7.90
N PHE A 90 4.02 -6.09 -7.84
CA PHE A 90 2.81 -6.32 -8.61
C PHE A 90 1.80 -7.10 -7.79
N ALA A 91 0.54 -6.91 -8.11
CA ALA A 91 -0.57 -7.45 -7.35
C ALA A 91 -1.67 -7.99 -8.26
N SER A 92 -2.53 -8.81 -7.67
CA SER A 92 -3.80 -9.20 -8.28
C SER A 92 -4.96 -8.80 -7.38
N SER A 93 -6.12 -8.53 -7.99
CA SER A 93 -7.35 -8.31 -7.26
C SER A 93 -7.90 -9.66 -6.82
N VAL A 94 -8.18 -9.80 -5.53
CA VAL A 94 -8.68 -11.05 -4.94
C VAL A 94 -9.91 -10.73 -4.07
N SER A 95 -10.59 -11.78 -3.59
CA SER A 95 -11.64 -11.58 -2.59
C SER A 95 -11.02 -11.27 -1.22
N LEU A 96 -11.78 -10.60 -0.35
CA LEU A 96 -11.31 -10.26 1.00
C LEU A 96 -10.85 -11.51 1.78
N SER A 97 -11.47 -12.66 1.53
CA SER A 97 -11.11 -13.92 2.19
C SER A 97 -9.76 -14.48 1.77
N HIS A 98 -9.15 -13.97 0.71
CA HIS A 98 -7.84 -14.39 0.22
C HIS A 98 -6.71 -13.42 0.58
N LEU A 99 -7.00 -12.40 1.39
CA LEU A 99 -5.98 -11.48 1.87
C LEU A 99 -4.97 -12.20 2.76
N GLN A 100 -3.72 -11.75 2.65
CA GLN A 100 -2.61 -12.17 3.51
C GLN A 100 -1.99 -10.96 4.18
N LEU A 101 -1.20 -11.18 5.22
CA LEU A 101 -0.47 -10.11 5.89
C LEU A 101 0.39 -9.35 4.88
N GLY A 102 0.39 -8.02 5.00
CA GLY A 102 1.15 -7.15 4.10
C GLY A 102 0.44 -6.82 2.79
N ASP A 103 -0.71 -7.42 2.51
CA ASP A 103 -1.56 -7.03 1.39
C ASP A 103 -2.21 -5.67 1.63
N LEU A 104 -2.81 -5.12 0.60
CA LEU A 104 -3.48 -3.83 0.68
C LEU A 104 -4.99 -3.99 0.48
N ILE A 105 -5.74 -3.07 1.10
CA ILE A 105 -7.16 -2.90 0.83
C ILE A 105 -7.35 -1.47 0.38
N GLN A 106 -8.09 -1.27 -0.70
CA GLN A 106 -8.48 0.07 -1.13
C GLN A 106 -9.99 0.23 -1.02
N LEU A 107 -10.41 1.34 -0.41
CA LEU A 107 -11.82 1.65 -0.19
C LEU A 107 -12.34 2.55 -1.30
N ASN A 108 -13.56 2.23 -1.77
CA ASN A 108 -14.26 2.97 -2.81
C ASN A 108 -15.52 3.61 -2.22
N ASN A 109 -15.76 4.88 -2.55
CA ASN A 109 -16.92 5.64 -2.05
C ASN A 109 -18.11 5.66 -3.00
N GLY A 110 -18.10 4.79 -4.03
CA GLY A 110 -19.12 4.75 -5.07
C GLY A 110 -18.74 5.52 -6.33
N PHE A 111 -17.68 6.34 -6.28
CA PHE A 111 -17.17 7.14 -7.39
C PHE A 111 -15.72 6.81 -7.71
N GLU A 112 -14.89 6.69 -6.68
CA GLU A 112 -13.45 6.47 -6.83
C GLU A 112 -12.90 5.71 -5.62
N TYR A 113 -11.72 5.12 -5.81
CA TYR A 113 -10.91 4.64 -4.68
C TYR A 113 -10.27 5.85 -4.01
N TYR A 114 -10.44 5.97 -2.69
CA TYR A 114 -10.04 7.17 -1.96
C TYR A 114 -9.13 6.89 -0.76
N HIS A 115 -8.94 5.63 -0.39
CA HIS A 115 -8.15 5.27 0.80
C HIS A 115 -7.43 3.96 0.59
N THR A 116 -6.19 3.88 1.09
CA THR A 116 -5.35 2.68 1.03
C THR A 116 -5.01 2.22 2.45
N LEU A 117 -5.28 0.96 2.74
CA LEU A 117 -5.07 0.33 4.03
C LEU A 117 -4.06 -0.81 3.88
N VAL A 118 -3.25 -1.06 4.92
CA VAL A 118 -2.28 -2.17 4.95
C VAL A 118 -2.78 -3.24 5.90
N VAL A 119 -2.89 -4.47 5.44
CA VAL A 119 -3.33 -5.61 6.24
C VAL A 119 -2.23 -6.03 7.19
N THR A 120 -2.49 -5.92 8.49
CA THR A 120 -1.50 -6.23 9.54
C THR A 120 -1.93 -7.32 10.50
N GLY A 121 -3.16 -7.82 10.36
CA GLY A 121 -3.66 -8.90 11.19
C GLY A 121 -5.06 -9.33 10.78
N PHE A 122 -5.61 -10.29 11.52
CA PHE A 122 -6.97 -10.79 11.35
C PHE A 122 -7.58 -11.07 12.71
N SER A 123 -8.87 -10.83 12.83
CA SER A 123 -9.67 -11.20 14.00
C SER A 123 -10.93 -11.90 13.53
N SER A 124 -11.06 -13.21 13.80
CA SER A 124 -12.17 -14.05 13.33
C SER A 124 -12.44 -13.89 11.82
N GLY A 125 -11.37 -13.86 11.03
CA GLY A 125 -11.44 -13.70 9.58
C GLY A 125 -11.57 -12.27 9.07
N THR A 126 -11.85 -11.29 9.94
CA THR A 126 -11.93 -9.89 9.56
C THR A 126 -10.52 -9.27 9.52
N PRO A 127 -10.14 -8.59 8.43
CA PRO A 127 -8.84 -7.92 8.38
C PRO A 127 -8.71 -6.81 9.42
N LEU A 128 -7.55 -6.76 10.05
CA LEU A 128 -7.10 -5.65 10.88
C LEU A 128 -6.06 -4.89 10.09
N VAL A 129 -6.15 -3.55 10.08
CA VAL A 129 -5.33 -2.73 9.21
C VAL A 129 -4.62 -1.61 9.96
N CYS A 130 -3.49 -1.19 9.39
CA CYS A 130 -2.83 0.08 9.73
C CYS A 130 -2.97 1.03 8.54
N ALA A 131 -3.10 2.32 8.83
CA ALA A 131 -3.22 3.35 7.78
C ALA A 131 -2.84 4.72 8.32
N HIS A 132 -2.41 5.59 7.42
CA HIS A 132 -2.33 7.03 7.67
C HIS A 132 -3.59 7.73 7.14
N THR A 133 -3.71 9.04 7.39
CA THR A 133 -4.93 9.81 7.23
C THR A 133 -6.01 9.23 8.14
N ASP A 134 -6.18 9.83 9.30
CA ASP A 134 -6.87 9.25 10.44
C ASP A 134 -6.13 7.99 10.91
N ASP A 135 -4.95 8.22 11.49
CA ASP A 135 -3.99 7.17 11.83
C ASP A 135 -4.63 6.00 12.56
N SER A 136 -4.45 4.81 12.02
CA SER A 136 -5.07 3.59 12.54
C SER A 136 -4.02 2.52 12.77
N TYR A 137 -4.15 1.84 13.92
CA TYR A 137 -3.29 0.72 14.31
C TYR A 137 -4.16 -0.50 14.61
N MET A 138 -3.97 -1.58 13.84
CA MET A 138 -4.72 -2.83 14.02
C MET A 138 -6.24 -2.60 14.12
N ARG A 139 -6.72 -1.69 13.30
CA ARG A 139 -8.13 -1.32 13.27
C ARG A 139 -8.92 -2.31 12.42
N SER A 140 -10.07 -2.76 12.91
CA SER A 140 -10.93 -3.67 12.15
C SER A 140 -11.50 -3.00 10.90
N LEU A 141 -11.46 -3.70 9.77
CA LEU A 141 -12.07 -3.23 8.52
C LEU A 141 -13.56 -2.92 8.72
N ASP A 142 -14.24 -3.64 9.60
CA ASP A 142 -15.66 -3.46 9.89
C ASP A 142 -16.00 -2.09 10.48
N THR A 143 -15.02 -1.33 10.95
CA THR A 143 -15.23 0.00 11.53
C THR A 143 -15.13 1.13 10.51
N TYR A 144 -14.82 0.82 9.25
CA TYR A 144 -14.75 1.81 8.18
C TYR A 144 -16.09 1.92 7.44
N TYR A 145 -16.38 3.11 6.92
CA TYR A 145 -17.49 3.35 6.02
C TYR A 145 -17.01 3.35 4.57
N TYR A 146 -17.63 2.56 3.71
CA TYR A 146 -17.27 2.48 2.29
C TYR A 146 -18.40 1.84 1.49
N ASN A 147 -18.41 2.06 0.18
CA ASN A 147 -19.33 1.38 -0.72
C ASN A 147 -18.85 -0.04 -1.01
N PHE A 148 -17.56 -0.20 -1.32
CA PHE A 148 -16.93 -1.52 -1.36
C PHE A 148 -15.43 -1.42 -1.11
N ALA A 149 -14.84 -2.56 -0.76
CA ALA A 149 -13.41 -2.69 -0.49
C ALA A 149 -12.80 -3.63 -1.51
N SER A 150 -11.69 -3.21 -2.12
CA SER A 150 -10.93 -4.03 -3.06
C SER A 150 -9.68 -4.58 -2.36
N ALA A 151 -9.54 -5.90 -2.36
CA ALA A 151 -8.35 -6.56 -1.84
C ALA A 151 -7.29 -6.67 -2.93
N LEU A 152 -6.11 -6.12 -2.67
CA LEU A 152 -4.94 -6.18 -3.54
C LEU A 152 -3.92 -7.13 -2.92
N HIS A 153 -3.80 -8.32 -3.49
CA HIS A 153 -2.84 -9.31 -3.05
C HIS A 153 -1.49 -9.04 -3.71
N ILE A 154 -0.49 -8.67 -2.93
CA ILE A 154 0.88 -8.48 -3.43
C ILE A 154 1.46 -9.85 -3.72
N ILE A 155 1.71 -10.14 -5.00
CA ILE A 155 2.23 -11.43 -5.45
C ILE A 155 3.73 -11.51 -5.20
N GLY A 156 4.43 -10.43 -5.48
CA GLY A 156 5.88 -10.33 -5.37
C GLY A 156 6.35 -9.09 -6.08
N ALA A 157 7.62 -9.09 -6.47
CA ALA A 157 8.20 -7.96 -7.21
C ALA A 157 9.17 -8.46 -8.27
N GLY A 158 9.34 -7.68 -9.34
CA GLY A 158 10.41 -7.87 -10.29
C GLY A 158 11.66 -7.10 -9.88
N ASN A 159 12.84 -7.67 -10.13
CA ASN A 159 14.11 -6.98 -9.94
C ASN A 159 14.84 -6.87 -11.28
N TYR A 160 15.83 -5.98 -11.34
CA TYR A 160 16.66 -5.77 -12.55
C TYR A 160 17.43 -7.01 -12.98
#